data_2000698b0f2ff233b64ed24f821c512f
#
_entry.id   2000698b0f2ff233b64ed24f821c512f
#
_cell.length_a   1.000
_cell.length_b   1.000
_cell.length_c   1.000
_cell.angle_alpha   90.00
_cell.angle_beta   90.00
_cell.angle_gamma   90.00
#
_symmetry.space_group_name_H-M   'P 1'
#
loop_
_entity.id
_entity.type
_entity.pdbx_description
1 polymer ?
#
loop_
_entity_poly.entity_id
_entity_poly.type
_entity_poly.pdbx_seq_one_letter_code
_entity_poly.pdbx_strand_id
1 'polypeptide(L)'
;MRKLSLRLDMRIYNWAEEYGTTVSEYLEHAVYSALEFGGTGFQFELVLVVPKYDTSVYLTDRTFKEVKKLAKQNNLSKAQILNRSAIMFHVKHIHDVEREEMESEQWHDDRLCKTPY
;
A
#
# COMPACT_ATOMS: atom_id res chain seq x y z
N MET A 1 9.53 -19.52 -0.27
CA MET A 1 9.57 -18.05 -0.19
C MET A 1 10.86 -17.51 -0.78
N ARG A 2 10.78 -16.41 -1.46
CA ARG A 2 11.92 -15.72 -2.03
C ARG A 2 12.34 -14.54 -1.16
N LYS A 3 13.62 -14.51 -0.79
CA LYS A 3 14.20 -13.39 -0.06
C LYS A 3 14.65 -12.33 -1.05
N LEU A 4 14.26 -11.09 -0.82
CA LEU A 4 14.68 -9.94 -1.62
C LEU A 4 15.28 -8.87 -0.71
N SER A 5 16.55 -8.53 -0.93
CA SER A 5 17.22 -7.45 -0.22
C SER A 5 17.04 -6.16 -1.00
N LEU A 6 16.53 -5.12 -0.35
CA LEU A 6 16.20 -3.85 -1.00
C LEU A 6 16.18 -2.71 0.00
N ARG A 7 16.08 -1.50 -0.54
CA ARG A 7 15.84 -0.30 0.25
C ARG A 7 14.34 0.01 0.27
N LEU A 8 13.76 0.06 1.45
CA LEU A 8 12.36 0.39 1.65
C LEU A 8 12.18 1.77 2.28
N ASP A 9 11.13 2.45 1.87
CA ASP A 9 10.63 3.64 2.52
C ASP A 9 10.32 3.31 3.99
N MET A 10 10.88 4.07 4.91
CA MET A 10 10.72 3.83 6.35
C MET A 10 9.27 3.87 6.82
N ARG A 11 8.41 4.60 6.11
CA ARG A 11 6.99 4.68 6.46
C ARG A 11 6.27 3.35 6.32
N ILE A 12 6.76 2.47 5.44
CA ILE A 12 6.15 1.14 5.21
C ILE A 12 6.11 0.31 6.49
N TYR A 13 7.14 0.42 7.31
CA TYR A 13 7.19 -0.28 8.60
C TYR A 13 5.99 0.10 9.49
N ASN A 14 5.71 1.39 9.60
CA ASN A 14 4.60 1.89 10.39
C ASN A 14 3.24 1.51 9.77
N TRP A 15 3.14 1.57 8.45
CA TRP A 15 1.91 1.18 7.75
C TRP A 15 1.58 -0.30 7.93
N ALA A 16 2.59 -1.15 7.89
CA ALA A 16 2.42 -2.59 8.13
C ALA A 16 1.94 -2.85 9.57
N GLU A 17 2.52 -2.15 10.54
CA GLU A 17 2.13 -2.25 11.94
C GLU A 17 0.68 -1.80 12.15
N GLU A 18 0.29 -0.68 11.59
CA GLU A 18 -1.09 -0.17 11.64
C GLU A 18 -2.09 -1.13 10.99
N TYR A 19 -1.67 -1.78 9.91
CA TYR A 19 -2.49 -2.77 9.21
C TYR A 19 -2.57 -4.11 9.96
N GLY A 20 -1.67 -4.33 10.91
CA GLY A 20 -1.63 -5.56 11.72
C GLY A 20 -0.89 -6.73 11.06
N THR A 21 0.04 -6.45 10.17
CA THR A 21 0.80 -7.47 9.44
C THR A 21 2.30 -7.23 9.52
N THR A 22 3.08 -8.20 9.07
CA THR A 22 4.52 -8.00 8.84
C THR A 22 4.74 -7.14 7.61
N VAL A 23 5.93 -6.56 7.48
CA VAL A 23 6.30 -5.78 6.28
C VAL A 23 6.17 -6.63 5.02
N SER A 24 6.61 -7.88 5.05
CA SER A 24 6.51 -8.79 3.90
C SER A 24 5.06 -9.03 3.49
N GLU A 25 4.18 -9.31 4.44
CA GLU A 25 2.75 -9.50 4.19
C GLU A 25 2.08 -8.23 3.66
N TYR A 26 2.43 -7.09 4.24
CA TYR A 26 1.92 -5.79 3.78
C TYR A 26 2.28 -5.55 2.32
N LEU A 27 3.52 -5.82 1.94
CA LEU A 27 3.98 -5.68 0.55
C LEU A 27 3.25 -6.64 -0.39
N GLU A 28 2.98 -7.85 0.04
CA GLU A 28 2.19 -8.80 -0.75
C GLU A 28 0.77 -8.28 -1.01
N HIS A 29 0.10 -7.80 0.02
CA HIS A 29 -1.22 -7.18 -0.13
C HIS A 29 -1.18 -5.97 -1.07
N ALA A 30 -0.14 -5.15 -0.96
CA ALA A 30 0.03 -3.98 -1.81
C ALA A 30 0.20 -4.36 -3.29
N VAL A 31 0.99 -5.39 -3.57
CA VAL A 31 1.19 -5.90 -4.94
C VAL A 31 -0.11 -6.46 -5.51
N TYR A 32 -0.85 -7.24 -4.75
CA TYR A 32 -2.15 -7.77 -5.20
C TYR A 32 -3.15 -6.67 -5.48
N SER A 33 -3.19 -5.64 -4.63
CA SER A 33 -4.03 -4.46 -4.85
C SER A 33 -3.66 -3.75 -6.16
N ALA A 34 -2.37 -3.59 -6.42
CA ALA A 34 -1.90 -2.99 -7.67
C ALA A 34 -2.31 -3.82 -8.89
N LEU A 35 -2.27 -5.15 -8.79
CA LEU A 35 -2.69 -6.06 -9.86
C LEU A 35 -4.18 -5.95 -10.13
N GLU A 36 -5.01 -5.75 -9.12
CA GLU A 36 -6.45 -5.53 -9.28
C GLU A 36 -6.75 -4.28 -10.11
N PHE A 37 -5.87 -3.28 -10.06
CA PHE A 37 -5.95 -2.09 -10.89
C PHE A 37 -5.23 -2.23 -12.25
N GLY A 38 -4.95 -3.46 -12.67
CA GLY A 38 -4.34 -3.75 -13.97
C GLY A 38 -2.82 -3.57 -14.03
N GLY A 39 -2.16 -3.43 -12.90
CA GLY A 39 -0.70 -3.28 -12.83
C GLY A 39 -0.19 -1.96 -13.40
N THR A 40 -1.01 -0.92 -13.37
CA THR A 40 -0.67 0.43 -13.86
C THR A 40 -0.67 1.43 -12.71
N GLY A 41 -0.27 2.67 -12.98
CA GLY A 41 -0.29 3.73 -11.99
C GLY A 41 0.99 3.86 -11.17
N PHE A 42 2.06 3.15 -11.54
CA PHE A 42 3.35 3.23 -10.85
C PHE A 42 4.16 4.47 -11.25
N GLN A 43 3.79 5.17 -12.31
CA GLN A 43 4.52 6.32 -12.84
C GLN A 43 4.01 7.60 -12.16
N PHE A 44 4.51 7.87 -10.97
CA PHE A 44 4.24 9.13 -10.26
C PHE A 44 5.54 9.63 -9.65
N GLU A 45 5.65 10.95 -9.53
CA GLU A 45 6.79 11.58 -8.90
C GLU A 45 6.62 11.59 -7.39
N LEU A 46 7.66 11.15 -6.67
CA LEU A 46 7.72 11.28 -5.24
C LEU A 46 8.35 12.65 -4.94
N VAL A 47 7.51 13.61 -4.57
CA VAL A 47 7.92 14.99 -4.30
C VAL A 47 8.75 15.09 -3.03
N LEU A 48 8.66 14.12 -2.15
CA LEU A 48 9.36 14.11 -0.87
C LEU A 48 10.48 13.07 -0.87
N VAL A 49 11.68 13.53 -0.54
CA VAL A 49 12.79 12.61 -0.26
C VAL A 49 12.52 11.98 1.10
N VAL A 50 12.09 10.73 1.08
CA VAL A 50 11.78 9.99 2.30
C VAL A 50 12.97 9.11 2.67
N PRO A 51 13.35 9.06 3.95
CA PRO A 51 14.40 8.14 4.39
C PRO A 51 14.05 6.70 4.03
N LYS A 52 15.04 5.97 3.54
CA LYS A 52 14.94 4.56 3.21
C LYS A 52 15.92 3.78 4.06
N TYR A 53 15.60 2.53 4.32
CA TYR A 53 16.49 1.64 5.06
C TYR A 53 16.71 0.34 4.29
N ASP A 54 17.88 -0.24 4.49
CA ASP A 54 18.22 -1.53 3.88
C ASP A 54 17.57 -2.64 4.71
N THR A 55 16.80 -3.49 4.04
CA THR A 55 16.13 -4.60 4.69
C THR A 55 15.95 -5.77 3.72
N SER A 56 15.51 -6.88 4.25
CA SER A 56 15.13 -8.04 3.45
C SER A 56 13.65 -8.33 3.66
N VAL A 57 12.97 -8.63 2.58
CA VAL A 57 11.57 -9.04 2.60
C VAL A 57 11.44 -10.44 2.04
N TYR A 58 10.43 -11.17 2.48
CA TYR A 58 10.17 -12.54 2.06
C TYR A 58 8.85 -12.57 1.31
N LEU A 59 8.94 -12.82 0.01
CA LEU A 59 7.77 -12.88 -0.86
C LEU A 59 7.52 -14.33 -1.26
N THR A 60 6.25 -14.68 -1.43
CA THR A 60 5.89 -15.95 -2.05
C THR A 60 6.41 -15.99 -3.48
N ASP A 61 6.63 -17.17 -4.01
CA ASP A 61 7.12 -17.33 -5.40
C ASP A 61 6.18 -16.65 -6.39
N ARG A 62 4.89 -16.73 -6.16
CA ARG A 62 3.87 -16.07 -6.99
C ARG A 62 4.02 -14.56 -6.97
N THR A 63 4.12 -13.96 -5.79
CA THR A 63 4.29 -12.51 -5.64
C THR A 63 5.62 -12.05 -6.25
N PHE A 64 6.69 -12.80 -6.04
CA PHE A 64 7.98 -12.48 -6.64
C PHE A 64 7.92 -12.44 -8.16
N LYS A 65 7.25 -13.40 -8.79
CA LYS A 65 7.06 -13.44 -10.24
C LYS A 65 6.26 -12.23 -10.72
N GLU A 66 5.21 -11.86 -10.00
CA GLU A 66 4.38 -10.70 -10.35
C GLU A 66 5.16 -9.40 -10.23
N VAL A 67 5.96 -9.24 -9.18
CA VAL A 67 6.82 -8.07 -9.01
C VAL A 67 7.85 -7.97 -10.14
N LYS A 68 8.45 -9.08 -10.51
CA LYS A 68 9.41 -9.14 -11.63
C LYS A 68 8.75 -8.73 -12.95
N LYS A 69 7.55 -9.21 -13.19
CA LYS A 69 6.76 -8.87 -14.38
C LYS A 69 6.39 -7.40 -14.41
N LEU A 70 5.88 -6.86 -13.30
CA LEU A 70 5.54 -5.45 -13.18
C LEU A 70 6.76 -4.54 -13.37
N ALA A 71 7.90 -4.91 -12.81
CA ALA A 71 9.14 -4.17 -12.96
C ALA A 71 9.54 -4.07 -14.44
N LYS A 72 9.45 -5.15 -15.16
CA LYS A 72 9.75 -5.19 -16.58
C LYS A 72 8.76 -4.38 -17.42
N GLN A 73 7.47 -4.53 -17.14
CA GLN A 73 6.40 -3.82 -17.85
C GLN A 73 6.45 -2.30 -17.66
N ASN A 74 6.84 -1.86 -16.47
CA ASN A 74 6.86 -0.44 -16.10
C ASN A 74 8.24 0.19 -16.21
N ASN A 75 9.25 -0.57 -16.56
CA ASN A 75 10.65 -0.13 -16.65
C ASN A 75 11.14 0.45 -15.30
N LEU A 76 10.80 -0.25 -14.22
CA LEU A 76 11.17 0.10 -12.86
C LEU A 76 11.92 -1.07 -12.22
N SER A 77 12.68 -0.80 -11.15
CA SER A 77 13.30 -1.86 -10.37
C SER A 77 12.25 -2.58 -9.49
N LYS A 78 12.58 -3.77 -9.01
CA LYS A 78 11.71 -4.49 -8.07
C LYS A 78 11.47 -3.68 -6.79
N ALA A 79 12.51 -3.01 -6.29
CA ALA A 79 12.40 -2.14 -5.13
C ALA A 79 11.43 -0.99 -5.38
N GLN A 80 11.51 -0.36 -6.55
CA GLN A 80 10.57 0.71 -6.93
C GLN A 80 9.14 0.19 -7.02
N ILE A 81 8.91 -0.98 -7.58
CA ILE A 81 7.58 -1.59 -7.64
C ILE A 81 7.03 -1.82 -6.24
N LEU A 82 7.82 -2.39 -5.33
CA LEU A 82 7.37 -2.65 -3.96
C LEU A 82 7.09 -1.37 -3.18
N ASN A 83 7.99 -0.39 -3.25
CA ASN A 83 7.80 0.90 -2.57
C ASN A 83 6.57 1.63 -3.10
N ARG A 84 6.40 1.69 -4.41
CA ARG A 84 5.27 2.38 -5.04
C ARG A 84 3.95 1.65 -4.80
N SER A 85 3.94 0.33 -4.83
CA SER A 85 2.76 -0.48 -4.47
C SER A 85 2.32 -0.19 -3.05
N ALA A 86 3.26 -0.11 -2.11
CA ALA A 86 2.95 0.18 -0.70
C ALA A 86 2.35 1.58 -0.54
N ILE A 87 2.89 2.58 -1.23
CA ILE A 87 2.36 3.96 -1.20
C ILE A 87 0.94 3.99 -1.75
N MET A 88 0.70 3.38 -2.88
CA MET A 88 -0.63 3.30 -3.51
C MET A 88 -1.64 2.60 -2.59
N PHE A 89 -1.23 1.50 -1.99
CA PHE A 89 -2.07 0.74 -1.06
C PHE A 89 -2.40 1.54 0.20
N HIS A 90 -1.42 2.25 0.76
CA HIS A 90 -1.62 3.10 1.93
C HIS A 90 -2.60 4.24 1.65
N VAL A 91 -2.45 4.91 0.52
CA VAL A 91 -3.35 6.00 0.11
C VAL A 91 -4.79 5.47 -0.03
N LYS A 92 -4.96 4.32 -0.65
CA LYS A 92 -6.26 3.67 -0.77
C LYS A 92 -6.85 3.33 0.61
N HIS A 93 -6.05 2.80 1.51
CA HIS A 93 -6.49 2.44 2.86
C HIS A 93 -6.96 3.66 3.65
N ILE A 94 -6.21 4.76 3.62
CA ILE A 94 -6.61 6.02 4.26
C ILE A 94 -7.93 6.52 3.68
N HIS A 95 -8.08 6.47 2.37
CA HIS A 95 -9.30 6.91 1.70
C HIS A 95 -10.52 6.10 2.12
N ASP A 96 -10.36 4.78 2.24
CA ASP A 96 -11.42 3.89 2.69
C ASP A 96 -11.80 4.16 4.14
N VAL A 97 -10.82 4.38 5.02
CA VAL A 97 -11.06 4.71 6.44
C VAL A 97 -11.77 6.06 6.58
N GLU A 98 -11.31 7.08 5.87
CA GLU A 98 -11.94 8.41 5.87
C GLU A 98 -13.39 8.33 5.37
N ARG A 99 -13.63 7.53 4.35
CA ARG A 99 -14.98 7.31 3.81
C ARG A 99 -15.90 6.65 4.83
N GLU A 100 -15.42 5.65 5.54
CA GLU A 100 -16.17 4.98 6.60
C GLU A 100 -16.52 5.95 7.75
N GLU A 101 -15.54 6.76 8.17
CA GLU A 101 -15.74 7.78 9.19
C GLU A 101 -16.78 8.82 8.73
N MET A 102 -16.70 9.29 7.50
CA MET A 102 -17.68 10.24 6.95
C MET A 102 -19.09 9.63 6.90
N GLU A 103 -19.22 8.40 6.49
CA GLU A 103 -20.50 7.70 6.48
C GLU A 103 -21.07 7.54 7.90
N SER A 104 -20.22 7.21 8.85
CA SER A 104 -20.61 7.13 10.27
C SER A 104 -21.07 8.47 10.83
N GLU A 105 -20.36 9.54 10.51
CA GLU A 105 -20.71 10.90 10.92
C GLU A 105 -22.04 11.34 10.31
N GLN A 106 -22.25 11.10 9.03
CA GLN A 106 -23.53 11.40 8.36
C GLN A 106 -24.69 10.65 9.02
N TRP A 107 -24.49 9.39 9.32
CA TRP A 107 -25.52 8.60 9.97
C TRP A 107 -25.83 9.12 11.37
N HIS A 108 -24.82 9.58 12.09
CA HIS A 108 -24.97 10.17 13.41
C HIS A 108 -25.69 11.52 13.35
N ASP A 109 -25.36 12.35 12.37
CA ASP A 109 -26.01 13.64 12.13
C ASP A 109 -27.49 13.45 11.77
N ASP A 110 -27.82 12.51 10.91
CA ASP A 110 -29.20 12.16 10.58
C ASP A 110 -29.99 11.74 11.83
N ARG A 111 -29.35 11.01 12.72
CA ARG A 111 -29.95 10.59 13.98
C ARG A 111 -30.19 11.77 14.90
N LEU A 112 -29.26 12.71 14.95
CA LEU A 112 -29.41 13.96 15.69
C LEU A 112 -30.50 14.85 15.12
N CYS A 113 -30.60 14.94 13.80
CA CYS A 113 -31.64 15.69 13.10
C CYS A 113 -33.02 15.11 13.31
N LYS A 114 -33.16 13.82 13.59
CA LYS A 114 -34.41 13.13 13.86
C LYS A 114 -34.85 13.24 15.33
N THR A 115 -33.97 13.72 16.19
CA THR A 115 -34.32 13.92 17.59
C THR A 115 -35.23 15.16 17.68
N PRO A 116 -36.46 15.04 18.07
CA PRO A 116 -37.32 16.22 18.20
C PRO A 116 -36.83 17.08 19.34
N TYR A 117 -36.65 18.31 19.08
CA TYR A 117 -36.32 19.31 20.07
C TYR A 117 -37.61 19.81 20.74
#